data_5f1bb262731fe76f9136eda6f207bbc1
#
_entry.id   5f1bb262731fe76f9136eda6f207bbc1
#
_cell.length_a   1.000
_cell.length_b   1.000
_cell.length_c   1.000
_cell.angle_alpha   90.00
_cell.angle_beta   90.00
_cell.angle_gamma   90.00
#
_symmetry.space_group_name_H-M   'P 1'
#
loop_
_entity.id
_entity.type
_entity.pdbx_description
1 polymer ?
#
loop_
_entity_poly.entity_id
_entity_poly.type
_entity_poly.pdbx_seq_one_letter_code
_entity_poly.pdbx_strand_id
1 'polypeptide(L)'
;MIVFISLSLLSGYLFLMFLVSSPLQSPFYSAGFSLVLMGIVVLGYRSFKNWWRLVAIPLFLLSFITGYLIGTAIFLQPITREELPPLEIPASKQSDGFTAVIYFTHGEPPTYDKAIPAWKHSIQEMDESGAPFIPYPFRPFFFNAVRTEFLEAGGSHHNAIHNRMMMKLEQMMRSNYPNLRFYISFIDDRPHPNEAAWQAVKAGANKVVLTHVFLTESSHTLEGEEMIEELNLEANGIEVCTTYPLWNSDTLVEMFVDQAEQMRHNLPADEVGILLVAHGQPPQWDQIYPKQTQQETDFRQAIRDRLVQSGYLADNISLAWMEYRDPTPQDGLQKLLQQNVRLILVFSSSISAEGIHSAYEIPEMLNEVSLPEGVRLVNLGAWNDHPLVLQAIAERIESCLDKHNQ
;
A
#
# COMPACT_ATOMS: atom_id res chain seq x y z
N MET A 1 36.23 24.81 19.39
CA MET A 1 34.98 24.31 19.99
C MET A 1 33.79 24.56 19.05
N ILE A 2 33.47 25.78 18.63
CA ILE A 2 32.32 26.04 17.71
C ILE A 2 32.40 25.21 16.45
N VAL A 3 33.51 25.21 15.73
CA VAL A 3 33.68 24.42 14.50
C VAL A 3 33.48 22.90 14.76
N PHE A 4 33.96 22.38 15.88
CA PHE A 4 33.77 20.98 16.26
C PHE A 4 32.28 20.67 16.47
N ILE A 5 31.54 21.49 17.20
CA ILE A 5 30.11 21.34 17.42
C ILE A 5 29.34 21.41 16.09
N SER A 6 29.63 22.41 15.24
CA SER A 6 28.97 22.57 13.94
C SER A 6 29.18 21.38 13.02
N LEU A 7 30.41 20.85 12.96
CA LEU A 7 30.70 19.65 12.17
C LEU A 7 30.00 18.41 12.76
N SER A 8 29.90 18.30 14.10
CA SER A 8 29.19 17.20 14.75
C SER A 8 27.68 17.24 14.48
N LEU A 9 27.06 18.42 14.52
CA LEU A 9 25.66 18.62 14.09
C LEU A 9 25.47 18.23 12.62
N LEU A 10 26.36 18.71 11.75
CA LEU A 10 26.32 18.41 10.32
C LEU A 10 26.45 16.89 10.08
N SER A 11 27.32 16.20 10.84
CA SER A 11 27.48 14.76 10.67
C SER A 11 26.19 13.99 11.04
N GLY A 12 25.46 14.42 12.07
CA GLY A 12 24.16 13.85 12.42
C GLY A 12 23.11 14.05 11.31
N TYR A 13 23.08 15.25 10.73
CA TYR A 13 22.20 15.54 9.60
C TYR A 13 22.56 14.73 8.35
N LEU A 14 23.85 14.61 8.00
CA LEU A 14 24.31 13.85 6.84
C LEU A 14 24.03 12.33 7.00
N PHE A 15 24.14 11.82 8.25
CA PHE A 15 23.77 10.45 8.56
C PHE A 15 22.26 10.21 8.37
N LEU A 16 21.41 11.13 8.83
CA LEU A 16 19.99 11.09 8.54
C LEU A 16 19.73 11.06 7.01
N MET A 17 20.31 12.00 6.28
CA MET A 17 20.11 12.08 4.83
C MET A 17 20.60 10.82 4.11
N PHE A 18 21.65 10.17 4.60
CA PHE A 18 22.06 8.86 4.11
C PHE A 18 20.95 7.81 4.28
N LEU A 19 20.22 7.82 5.39
CA LEU A 19 19.13 6.87 5.65
C LEU A 19 17.91 7.12 4.77
N VAL A 20 17.50 8.38 4.57
CA VAL A 20 16.19 8.73 4.01
C VAL A 20 16.20 9.22 2.56
N SER A 21 17.37 9.52 1.98
CA SER A 21 17.45 10.03 0.61
C SER A 21 17.27 8.95 -0.44
N SER A 22 17.02 9.38 -1.68
CA SER A 22 16.92 8.47 -2.82
C SER A 22 18.18 7.62 -3.01
N PRO A 23 18.07 6.46 -3.67
CA PRO A 23 19.21 5.58 -3.94
C PRO A 23 20.37 6.29 -4.67
N LEU A 24 20.05 7.25 -5.54
CA LEU A 24 21.07 8.04 -6.27
C LEU A 24 21.80 9.04 -5.37
N GLN A 25 21.14 9.57 -4.35
CA GLN A 25 21.68 10.60 -3.46
C GLN A 25 22.39 10.02 -2.23
N SER A 26 21.93 8.87 -1.74
CA SER A 26 22.46 8.22 -0.53
C SER A 26 23.99 8.04 -0.53
N PRO A 27 24.67 7.63 -1.62
CA PRO A 27 26.14 7.51 -1.64
C PRO A 27 26.85 8.86 -1.41
N PHE A 28 26.29 9.97 -1.90
CA PHE A 28 26.88 11.30 -1.69
C PHE A 28 26.78 11.73 -0.23
N TYR A 29 25.65 11.47 0.43
CA TYR A 29 25.49 11.73 1.86
C TYR A 29 26.38 10.83 2.72
N SER A 30 26.58 9.56 2.36
CA SER A 30 27.51 8.65 3.00
C SER A 30 28.97 9.13 2.88
N ALA A 31 29.38 9.55 1.69
CA ALA A 31 30.71 10.13 1.46
C ALA A 31 30.91 11.43 2.25
N GLY A 32 29.92 12.33 2.23
CA GLY A 32 29.92 13.56 2.99
C GLY A 32 30.01 13.33 4.50
N PHE A 33 29.23 12.40 5.02
CA PHE A 33 29.29 11.96 6.41
C PHE A 33 30.69 11.47 6.80
N SER A 34 31.28 10.60 5.99
CA SER A 34 32.60 10.03 6.22
C SER A 34 33.69 11.11 6.24
N LEU A 35 33.65 12.08 5.31
CA LEU A 35 34.59 13.21 5.24
C LEU A 35 34.46 14.12 6.45
N VAL A 36 33.24 14.46 6.87
CA VAL A 36 33.00 15.28 8.05
C VAL A 36 33.46 14.58 9.32
N LEU A 37 33.19 13.27 9.44
CA LEU A 37 33.64 12.47 10.58
C LEU A 37 35.17 12.44 10.67
N MET A 38 35.86 12.26 9.55
CA MET A 38 37.34 12.32 9.49
C MET A 38 37.84 13.71 9.93
N GLY A 39 37.20 14.78 9.46
CA GLY A 39 37.51 16.15 9.89
C GLY A 39 37.36 16.34 11.41
N ILE A 40 36.28 15.82 12.00
CA ILE A 40 36.03 15.86 13.45
C ILE A 40 37.15 15.13 14.22
N VAL A 41 37.54 13.95 13.78
CA VAL A 41 38.63 13.17 14.39
C VAL A 41 39.95 13.92 14.36
N VAL A 42 40.32 14.50 13.20
CA VAL A 42 41.54 15.30 13.04
C VAL A 42 41.53 16.57 13.92
N LEU A 43 40.41 17.30 13.94
CA LEU A 43 40.24 18.48 14.79
C LEU A 43 40.28 18.11 16.28
N GLY A 44 39.58 17.05 16.67
CA GLY A 44 39.59 16.54 18.03
C GLY A 44 40.99 16.16 18.51
N TYR A 45 41.77 15.47 17.65
CA TYR A 45 43.13 15.08 17.96
C TYR A 45 44.08 16.29 18.12
N ARG A 46 43.93 17.31 17.22
CA ARG A 46 44.82 18.48 17.19
C ARG A 46 44.47 19.55 18.26
N SER A 47 43.16 19.73 18.53
CA SER A 47 42.68 20.88 19.31
C SER A 47 42.49 20.59 20.80
N PHE A 48 42.35 19.32 21.20
CA PHE A 48 42.07 18.99 22.58
C PHE A 48 43.29 18.36 23.29
N LYS A 49 43.73 18.96 24.41
CA LYS A 49 44.68 18.35 25.36
C LYS A 49 44.06 17.13 26.05
N ASN A 50 44.89 16.24 26.62
CA ASN A 50 44.49 14.91 27.07
C ASN A 50 43.17 14.83 27.87
N TRP A 51 42.92 15.72 28.82
CA TRP A 51 41.69 15.68 29.61
C TRP A 51 40.44 16.19 28.83
N TRP A 52 40.61 17.12 27.89
CA TRP A 52 39.54 17.61 27.02
C TRP A 52 39.04 16.54 26.03
N ARG A 53 39.84 15.53 25.75
CA ARG A 53 39.42 14.39 24.93
C ARG A 53 38.28 13.62 25.58
N LEU A 54 38.24 13.54 26.94
CA LEU A 54 37.15 12.92 27.70
C LEU A 54 35.83 13.71 27.55
N VAL A 55 35.90 15.03 27.35
CA VAL A 55 34.72 15.89 27.12
C VAL A 55 34.32 15.93 25.63
N ALA A 56 35.25 15.75 24.73
CA ALA A 56 35.02 15.79 23.29
C ALA A 56 34.06 14.68 22.82
N ILE A 57 34.15 13.47 23.37
CA ILE A 57 33.29 12.35 23.03
C ILE A 57 31.81 12.63 23.38
N PRO A 58 31.47 12.94 24.64
CA PRO A 58 30.08 13.30 24.99
C PRO A 58 29.57 14.50 24.20
N LEU A 59 30.39 15.53 23.96
CA LEU A 59 30.02 16.70 23.18
C LEU A 59 29.75 16.35 21.72
N PHE A 60 30.56 15.47 21.11
CA PHE A 60 30.31 14.94 19.78
C PHE A 60 28.98 14.19 19.72
N LEU A 61 28.78 13.24 20.63
CA LEU A 61 27.57 12.42 20.65
C LEU A 61 26.31 13.28 20.83
N LEU A 62 26.34 14.22 21.77
CA LEU A 62 25.21 15.15 22.00
C LEU A 62 24.92 15.98 20.75
N SER A 63 25.97 16.57 20.14
CA SER A 63 25.80 17.40 18.94
C SER A 63 25.34 16.56 17.74
N PHE A 64 25.90 15.34 17.55
CA PHE A 64 25.49 14.41 16.51
C PHE A 64 24.01 14.03 16.66
N ILE A 65 23.58 13.59 17.85
CA ILE A 65 22.19 13.24 18.13
C ILE A 65 21.28 14.44 17.91
N THR A 66 21.70 15.64 18.33
CA THR A 66 20.91 16.87 18.11
C THR A 66 20.74 17.15 16.62
N GLY A 67 21.82 17.06 15.83
CA GLY A 67 21.75 17.26 14.37
C GLY A 67 20.87 16.22 13.67
N TYR A 68 20.96 14.98 14.09
CA TYR A 68 20.11 13.89 13.63
C TYR A 68 18.62 14.13 13.95
N LEU A 69 18.28 14.49 15.21
CA LEU A 69 16.90 14.71 15.62
C LEU A 69 16.29 15.98 14.98
N ILE A 70 17.05 17.07 14.84
CA ILE A 70 16.58 18.25 14.12
C ILE A 70 16.30 17.91 12.66
N GLY A 71 17.22 17.19 12.01
CA GLY A 71 17.02 16.74 10.64
C GLY A 71 15.80 15.84 10.50
N THR A 72 15.60 14.90 11.44
CA THR A 72 14.42 14.02 11.48
C THR A 72 13.14 14.83 11.61
N ALA A 73 13.12 15.86 12.46
CA ALA A 73 11.95 16.73 12.61
C ALA A 73 11.63 17.49 11.32
N ILE A 74 12.65 17.97 10.61
CA ILE A 74 12.45 18.64 9.31
C ILE A 74 11.98 17.64 8.24
N PHE A 75 12.59 16.45 8.19
CA PHE A 75 12.23 15.43 7.21
C PHE A 75 10.78 14.93 7.40
N LEU A 76 10.35 14.69 8.63
CA LEU A 76 9.02 14.18 8.96
C LEU A 76 7.93 15.26 9.03
N GLN A 77 8.20 16.49 8.60
CA GLN A 77 7.13 17.49 8.52
C GLN A 77 5.98 16.97 7.64
N PRO A 78 4.72 17.18 8.08
CA PRO A 78 3.55 16.81 7.32
C PRO A 78 3.59 17.40 5.92
N ILE A 79 3.10 16.64 4.96
CA ILE A 79 2.90 17.13 3.59
C ILE A 79 1.50 17.72 3.56
N THR A 80 1.40 19.04 3.40
CA THR A 80 0.12 19.71 3.19
C THR A 80 -0.39 19.37 1.79
N ARG A 81 -1.61 18.86 1.70
CA ARG A 81 -2.30 18.72 0.42
C ARG A 81 -2.60 20.08 -0.17
N GLU A 82 -2.45 20.17 -1.47
CA GLU A 82 -2.78 21.40 -2.21
C GLU A 82 -4.31 21.53 -2.27
N GLU A 83 -4.83 22.68 -1.81
CA GLU A 83 -6.28 22.97 -1.89
C GLU A 83 -6.69 23.09 -3.36
N LEU A 84 -7.76 22.38 -3.74
CA LEU A 84 -8.32 22.50 -5.08
C LEU A 84 -9.05 23.86 -5.23
N PRO A 85 -8.95 24.48 -6.41
CA PRO A 85 -9.73 25.68 -6.69
C PRO A 85 -11.24 25.40 -6.58
N PRO A 86 -12.05 26.38 -6.17
CA PRO A 86 -13.50 26.21 -6.10
C PRO A 86 -14.08 25.66 -7.41
N LEU A 87 -15.04 24.76 -7.27
CA LEU A 87 -15.70 24.13 -8.43
C LEU A 87 -16.78 25.07 -8.96
N GLU A 88 -16.49 25.78 -10.06
CA GLU A 88 -17.48 26.58 -10.78
C GLU A 88 -18.12 25.74 -11.90
N ILE A 89 -19.39 25.36 -11.73
CA ILE A 89 -20.15 24.55 -12.70
C ILE A 89 -21.09 25.47 -13.48
N PRO A 90 -20.88 25.71 -14.80
CA PRO A 90 -21.82 26.47 -15.61
C PRO A 90 -23.16 25.75 -15.73
N ALA A 91 -24.25 26.42 -15.43
CA ALA A 91 -25.63 25.89 -15.48
C ALA A 91 -26.01 25.27 -16.85
N SER A 92 -25.35 25.68 -17.93
CA SER A 92 -25.60 25.17 -19.28
C SER A 92 -25.00 23.80 -19.59
N LYS A 93 -24.14 23.26 -18.71
CA LYS A 93 -23.47 21.95 -18.92
C LYS A 93 -24.19 20.75 -18.29
N GLN A 94 -25.28 20.98 -17.54
CA GLN A 94 -25.92 19.90 -16.76
C GLN A 94 -26.81 18.97 -17.59
N SER A 95 -27.29 19.37 -18.79
CA SER A 95 -28.30 18.60 -19.54
C SER A 95 -27.77 17.45 -20.40
N ASP A 96 -26.52 17.51 -20.86
CA ASP A 96 -25.90 16.52 -21.76
C ASP A 96 -24.62 15.89 -21.16
N GLY A 97 -24.61 15.72 -19.84
CA GLY A 97 -23.45 15.23 -19.11
C GLY A 97 -23.22 13.72 -19.25
N PHE A 98 -22.05 13.28 -18.81
CA PHE A 98 -21.67 11.87 -18.74
C PHE A 98 -21.50 11.43 -17.29
N THR A 99 -21.51 10.11 -17.04
CA THR A 99 -21.18 9.55 -15.74
C THR A 99 -19.67 9.32 -15.65
N ALA A 100 -19.03 9.92 -14.64
CA ALA A 100 -17.62 9.70 -14.33
C ALA A 100 -17.49 8.57 -13.32
N VAL A 101 -16.72 7.55 -13.65
CA VAL A 101 -16.28 6.51 -12.72
C VAL A 101 -14.92 6.91 -12.20
N ILE A 102 -14.84 7.23 -10.92
CA ILE A 102 -13.58 7.47 -10.22
C ILE A 102 -13.10 6.11 -9.74
N TYR A 103 -12.17 5.52 -10.49
CA TYR A 103 -11.53 4.25 -10.16
C TYR A 103 -10.54 4.50 -9.03
N PHE A 104 -10.93 4.19 -7.80
CA PHE A 104 -10.20 4.51 -6.60
C PHE A 104 -9.53 3.29 -5.98
N THR A 105 -8.22 3.38 -5.76
CA THR A 105 -7.39 2.32 -5.21
C THR A 105 -6.28 2.86 -4.32
N HIS A 106 -5.53 1.98 -3.64
CA HIS A 106 -4.50 2.32 -2.68
C HIS A 106 -3.44 3.27 -3.31
N GLY A 107 -2.73 2.82 -4.30
CA GLY A 107 -1.61 3.54 -4.89
C GLY A 107 -0.27 3.16 -4.26
N GLU A 108 0.67 2.74 -5.12
CA GLU A 108 2.06 2.54 -4.73
C GLU A 108 2.95 3.11 -5.83
N PRO A 109 3.63 4.24 -5.57
CA PRO A 109 4.50 4.86 -6.55
C PRO A 109 5.62 3.93 -7.02
N PRO A 110 6.09 4.06 -8.28
CA PRO A 110 7.02 3.09 -8.87
C PRO A 110 8.42 3.11 -8.26
N THR A 111 8.79 4.17 -7.53
CA THR A 111 10.13 4.34 -6.96
C THR A 111 10.06 4.86 -5.53
N TYR A 112 11.06 4.51 -4.72
CA TYR A 112 11.15 4.91 -3.32
C TYR A 112 11.00 6.42 -3.09
N ASP A 113 11.69 7.25 -3.87
CA ASP A 113 11.65 8.70 -3.71
C ASP A 113 10.25 9.30 -3.94
N LYS A 114 9.44 8.69 -4.80
CA LYS A 114 8.04 9.05 -4.99
C LYS A 114 7.13 8.48 -3.91
N ALA A 115 7.52 7.38 -3.26
CA ALA A 115 6.76 6.76 -2.19
C ALA A 115 6.95 7.44 -0.81
N ILE A 116 8.00 8.27 -0.63
CA ILE A 116 8.27 8.98 0.63
C ILE A 116 7.04 9.75 1.16
N PRO A 117 6.25 10.49 0.33
CA PRO A 117 5.04 11.19 0.81
C PRO A 117 4.01 10.24 1.42
N ALA A 118 3.70 9.12 0.76
CA ALA A 118 2.77 8.11 1.24
C ALA A 118 3.20 7.54 2.60
N TRP A 119 4.47 7.13 2.74
CA TRP A 119 4.99 6.62 4.00
C TRP A 119 5.00 7.63 5.14
N LYS A 120 5.21 8.92 4.84
CA LYS A 120 5.06 9.98 5.84
C LYS A 120 3.62 10.11 6.30
N HIS A 121 2.67 10.02 5.38
CA HIS A 121 1.25 10.06 5.68
C HIS A 121 0.84 8.89 6.57
N SER A 122 1.22 7.65 6.22
CA SER A 122 0.94 6.46 7.02
C SER A 122 1.52 6.57 8.46
N ILE A 123 2.74 7.10 8.62
CA ILE A 123 3.31 7.35 9.95
C ILE A 123 2.48 8.39 10.73
N GLN A 124 1.98 9.41 10.07
CA GLN A 124 1.13 10.42 10.71
C GLN A 124 -0.21 9.82 11.16
N GLU A 125 -0.89 9.05 10.31
CA GLU A 125 -2.12 8.33 10.69
C GLU A 125 -1.91 7.42 11.91
N MET A 126 -0.79 6.70 11.95
CA MET A 126 -0.45 5.86 13.12
C MET A 126 -0.28 6.68 14.39
N ASP A 127 0.37 7.84 14.31
CA ASP A 127 0.53 8.75 15.46
C ASP A 127 -0.84 9.29 15.93
N GLU A 128 -1.69 9.72 15.01
CA GLU A 128 -3.01 10.29 15.30
C GLU A 128 -3.97 9.24 15.88
N SER A 129 -3.89 8.00 15.40
CA SER A 129 -4.71 6.88 15.90
C SER A 129 -4.24 6.30 17.23
N GLY A 130 -3.12 6.79 17.78
CA GLY A 130 -2.55 6.31 19.04
C GLY A 130 -1.93 4.91 18.96
N ALA A 131 -1.66 4.43 17.75
CA ALA A 131 -0.94 3.19 17.48
C ALA A 131 0.48 3.48 16.97
N PRO A 132 1.37 4.07 17.78
CA PRO A 132 2.71 4.44 17.37
C PRO A 132 3.49 3.16 17.06
N PHE A 133 3.75 2.98 15.79
CA PHE A 133 4.37 1.79 15.24
C PHE A 133 5.89 1.81 15.43
N ILE A 134 6.52 2.99 15.18
CA ILE A 134 7.98 3.15 15.27
C ILE A 134 8.31 4.34 16.16
N PRO A 135 9.13 4.16 17.24
CA PRO A 135 9.58 5.28 18.05
C PRO A 135 10.30 6.34 17.20
N TYR A 136 10.00 7.61 17.46
CA TYR A 136 10.43 8.75 16.65
C TYR A 136 11.89 8.73 16.18
N PRO A 137 12.90 8.44 17.05
CA PRO A 137 14.31 8.40 16.61
C PRO A 137 14.65 7.28 15.62
N PHE A 138 13.79 6.27 15.50
CA PHE A 138 14.03 5.10 14.63
C PHE A 138 13.30 5.20 13.29
N ARG A 139 12.41 6.18 13.09
CA ARG A 139 11.68 6.35 11.82
C ARG A 139 12.57 6.50 10.59
N PRO A 140 13.72 7.19 10.63
CA PRO A 140 14.62 7.22 9.49
C PRO A 140 15.17 5.85 9.07
N PHE A 141 15.32 4.91 10.02
CA PHE A 141 15.74 3.54 9.70
C PHE A 141 14.64 2.76 8.99
N PHE A 142 13.37 3.02 9.32
CA PHE A 142 12.24 2.49 8.58
C PHE A 142 12.27 2.95 7.11
N PHE A 143 12.47 4.24 6.83
CA PHE A 143 12.63 4.73 5.46
C PHE A 143 13.82 4.09 4.75
N ASN A 144 14.90 3.77 5.46
CA ASN A 144 16.02 3.02 4.88
C ASN A 144 15.64 1.57 4.55
N ALA A 145 14.84 0.90 5.38
CA ALA A 145 14.34 -0.45 5.10
C ALA A 145 13.44 -0.43 3.85
N VAL A 146 12.43 0.43 3.80
CA VAL A 146 11.55 0.62 2.63
C VAL A 146 12.37 0.92 1.36
N ARG A 147 13.40 1.76 1.45
CA ARG A 147 14.29 2.00 0.30
C ARG A 147 14.99 0.74 -0.19
N THR A 148 15.42 -0.10 0.74
CA THR A 148 16.09 -1.37 0.39
C THR A 148 15.12 -2.31 -0.31
N GLU A 149 13.89 -2.44 0.19
CA GLU A 149 12.82 -3.23 -0.42
C GLU A 149 12.51 -2.78 -1.85
N PHE A 150 12.35 -1.46 -2.07
CA PHE A 150 12.18 -0.91 -3.42
C PHE A 150 13.36 -1.21 -4.36
N LEU A 151 14.59 -1.20 -3.85
CA LEU A 151 15.77 -1.51 -4.65
C LEU A 151 15.84 -3.00 -5.00
N GLU A 152 15.57 -3.87 -4.06
CA GLU A 152 15.65 -5.33 -4.23
C GLU A 152 14.49 -5.85 -5.08
N ALA A 153 13.29 -5.27 -4.92
CA ALA A 153 12.13 -5.54 -5.78
C ALA A 153 12.26 -4.96 -7.21
N GLY A 154 13.19 -4.02 -7.43
CA GLY A 154 13.31 -3.31 -8.71
C GLY A 154 12.25 -2.23 -8.94
N GLY A 155 11.57 -1.81 -7.87
CA GLY A 155 10.46 -0.85 -7.88
C GLY A 155 9.09 -1.51 -7.87
N SER A 156 8.02 -0.69 -7.83
CA SER A 156 6.63 -1.16 -7.82
C SER A 156 5.97 -1.05 -9.20
N HIS A 157 5.16 -2.05 -9.53
CA HIS A 157 4.31 -2.06 -10.72
C HIS A 157 2.84 -1.75 -10.42
N HIS A 158 2.47 -1.57 -9.16
CA HIS A 158 1.10 -1.42 -8.66
C HIS A 158 0.27 -0.41 -9.47
N ASN A 159 0.71 0.85 -9.54
CA ASN A 159 -0.04 1.91 -10.24
C ASN A 159 -0.16 1.65 -11.75
N ALA A 160 0.87 1.05 -12.36
CA ALA A 160 0.83 0.69 -13.79
C ALA A 160 -0.18 -0.44 -14.06
N ILE A 161 -0.30 -1.40 -13.14
CA ILE A 161 -1.28 -2.49 -13.22
C ILE A 161 -2.69 -1.91 -13.09
N HIS A 162 -2.96 -1.04 -12.09
CA HIS A 162 -4.27 -0.42 -11.92
C HIS A 162 -4.68 0.45 -13.12
N ASN A 163 -3.75 1.20 -13.71
CA ASN A 163 -4.02 1.91 -14.96
C ASN A 163 -4.48 0.95 -16.08
N ARG A 164 -3.81 -0.20 -16.22
CA ARG A 164 -4.18 -1.22 -17.20
C ARG A 164 -5.53 -1.87 -16.88
N MET A 165 -5.81 -2.15 -15.60
CA MET A 165 -7.10 -2.68 -15.13
C MET A 165 -8.23 -1.72 -15.47
N MET A 166 -8.08 -0.44 -15.15
CA MET A 166 -9.07 0.60 -15.45
C MET A 166 -9.35 0.69 -16.95
N MET A 167 -8.30 0.69 -17.80
CA MET A 167 -8.47 0.74 -19.26
C MET A 167 -9.23 -0.49 -19.80
N LYS A 168 -8.95 -1.69 -19.29
CA LYS A 168 -9.66 -2.91 -19.67
C LYS A 168 -11.12 -2.87 -19.19
N LEU A 169 -11.36 -2.39 -17.98
CA LEU A 169 -12.69 -2.23 -17.41
C LEU A 169 -13.52 -1.23 -18.25
N GLU A 170 -12.95 -0.08 -18.61
CA GLU A 170 -13.60 0.89 -19.50
C GLU A 170 -13.96 0.24 -20.84
N GLN A 171 -13.03 -0.50 -21.44
CA GLN A 171 -13.29 -1.21 -22.70
C GLN A 171 -14.42 -2.23 -22.57
N MET A 172 -14.44 -3.00 -21.47
CA MET A 172 -15.45 -4.02 -21.19
C MET A 172 -16.85 -3.40 -21.03
N MET A 173 -16.96 -2.27 -20.33
CA MET A 173 -18.26 -1.62 -20.05
C MET A 173 -18.78 -0.73 -21.18
N ARG A 174 -17.91 -0.30 -22.09
CA ARG A 174 -18.24 0.71 -23.14
C ARG A 174 -19.43 0.32 -24.01
N SER A 175 -19.61 -0.96 -24.33
CA SER A 175 -20.70 -1.43 -25.19
C SER A 175 -22.09 -1.24 -24.55
N ASN A 176 -22.19 -1.45 -23.25
CA ASN A 176 -23.44 -1.36 -22.51
C ASN A 176 -23.68 0.05 -21.95
N TYR A 177 -22.59 0.76 -21.65
CA TYR A 177 -22.63 2.10 -21.02
C TYR A 177 -21.74 3.09 -21.78
N PRO A 178 -22.16 3.56 -22.98
CA PRO A 178 -21.32 4.41 -23.83
C PRO A 178 -21.02 5.79 -23.24
N ASN A 179 -21.79 6.24 -22.25
CA ASN A 179 -21.61 7.53 -21.57
C ASN A 179 -20.75 7.45 -20.30
N LEU A 180 -20.13 6.30 -20.00
CA LEU A 180 -19.16 6.20 -18.91
C LEU A 180 -17.79 6.72 -19.36
N ARG A 181 -17.14 7.44 -18.45
CA ARG A 181 -15.72 7.82 -18.57
C ARG A 181 -15.00 7.52 -17.28
N PHE A 182 -13.83 6.93 -17.38
CA PHE A 182 -13.05 6.46 -16.25
C PHE A 182 -11.91 7.43 -15.93
N TYR A 183 -11.73 7.68 -14.64
CA TYR A 183 -10.66 8.51 -14.06
C TYR A 183 -10.00 7.73 -12.96
N ILE A 184 -8.69 7.47 -13.11
CA ILE A 184 -7.91 6.79 -12.06
C ILE A 184 -7.67 7.72 -10.88
N SER A 185 -7.69 7.17 -9.67
CA SER A 185 -7.28 7.88 -8.46
C SER A 185 -6.67 6.94 -7.43
N PHE A 186 -5.80 7.50 -6.61
CA PHE A 186 -5.04 6.79 -5.60
C PHE A 186 -5.14 7.52 -4.26
N ILE A 187 -5.03 6.78 -3.15
CA ILE A 187 -4.91 7.41 -1.83
C ILE A 187 -3.47 7.88 -1.57
N ASP A 188 -2.48 7.06 -1.93
CA ASP A 188 -1.05 7.29 -1.65
C ASP A 188 -0.25 7.81 -2.85
N ASP A 189 -0.90 8.16 -3.94
CA ASP A 189 -0.30 8.81 -5.12
C ASP A 189 -1.32 9.73 -5.80
N ARG A 190 -0.88 10.55 -6.74
CA ARG A 190 -1.76 11.44 -7.49
C ARG A 190 -2.20 10.80 -8.82
N PRO A 191 -3.39 11.13 -9.32
CA PRO A 191 -4.38 12.03 -8.71
C PRO A 191 -5.13 11.39 -7.55
N HIS A 192 -5.46 12.21 -6.53
CA HIS A 192 -6.35 11.81 -5.45
C HIS A 192 -7.83 11.76 -5.91
N PRO A 193 -8.76 11.10 -5.14
CA PRO A 193 -10.17 11.01 -5.51
C PRO A 193 -10.84 12.36 -5.81
N ASN A 194 -10.60 13.37 -4.96
CA ASN A 194 -11.13 14.73 -5.17
C ASN A 194 -10.56 15.39 -6.44
N GLU A 195 -9.28 15.20 -6.75
CA GLU A 195 -8.65 15.74 -7.96
C GLU A 195 -9.26 15.13 -9.22
N ALA A 196 -9.45 13.79 -9.21
CA ALA A 196 -10.04 13.06 -10.32
C ALA A 196 -11.52 13.44 -10.53
N ALA A 197 -12.30 13.55 -9.45
CA ALA A 197 -13.69 13.97 -9.50
C ALA A 197 -13.82 15.44 -9.97
N TRP A 198 -12.98 16.33 -9.45
CA TRP A 198 -12.95 17.73 -9.87
C TRP A 198 -12.64 17.87 -11.37
N GLN A 199 -11.68 17.12 -11.90
CA GLN A 199 -11.37 17.08 -13.33
C GLN A 199 -12.54 16.56 -14.14
N ALA A 200 -13.20 15.49 -13.69
CA ALA A 200 -14.35 14.90 -14.37
C ALA A 200 -15.53 15.87 -14.46
N VAL A 201 -15.87 16.56 -13.37
CA VAL A 201 -16.95 17.54 -13.31
C VAL A 201 -16.65 18.76 -14.20
N LYS A 202 -15.42 19.25 -14.20
CA LYS A 202 -14.99 20.31 -15.14
C LYS A 202 -15.07 19.86 -16.59
N ALA A 203 -14.90 18.58 -16.88
CA ALA A 203 -15.09 18.02 -18.23
C ALA A 203 -16.55 17.81 -18.60
N GLY A 204 -17.51 18.02 -17.68
CA GLY A 204 -18.94 17.95 -17.90
C GLY A 204 -19.61 16.70 -17.34
N ALA A 205 -19.02 16.01 -16.37
CA ALA A 205 -19.70 14.95 -15.64
C ALA A 205 -20.88 15.53 -14.84
N ASN A 206 -22.03 14.87 -14.89
CA ASN A 206 -23.22 15.20 -14.11
C ASN A 206 -23.55 14.13 -13.06
N LYS A 207 -22.84 13.01 -13.09
CA LYS A 207 -22.85 11.95 -12.10
C LYS A 207 -21.41 11.46 -11.85
N VAL A 208 -21.06 11.23 -10.59
CA VAL A 208 -19.79 10.67 -10.14
C VAL A 208 -20.06 9.35 -9.42
N VAL A 209 -19.38 8.30 -9.83
CA VAL A 209 -19.38 6.99 -9.16
C VAL A 209 -17.99 6.79 -8.58
N LEU A 210 -17.86 6.93 -7.24
CA LEU A 210 -16.62 6.55 -6.54
C LEU A 210 -16.57 5.03 -6.43
N THR A 211 -15.65 4.42 -7.15
CA THR A 211 -15.54 2.96 -7.23
C THR A 211 -14.37 2.47 -6.40
N HIS A 212 -14.67 1.82 -5.28
CA HIS A 212 -13.66 1.23 -4.40
C HIS A 212 -13.05 -0.03 -5.01
N VAL A 213 -11.77 0.04 -5.39
CA VAL A 213 -10.98 -1.13 -5.78
C VAL A 213 -10.11 -1.54 -4.58
N PHE A 214 -10.80 -1.75 -3.49
CA PHE A 214 -10.30 -2.23 -2.20
C PHE A 214 -11.04 -3.49 -1.80
N LEU A 215 -10.39 -4.33 -0.99
CA LEU A 215 -11.08 -5.48 -0.43
C LEU A 215 -12.10 -5.07 0.63
N THR A 216 -11.73 -4.19 1.54
CA THR A 216 -12.46 -3.90 2.78
C THR A 216 -12.73 -2.41 2.96
N GLU A 217 -13.69 -2.10 3.82
CA GLU A 217 -13.80 -0.78 4.43
C GLU A 217 -12.62 -0.58 5.40
N SER A 218 -11.87 0.51 5.22
CA SER A 218 -10.65 0.82 5.96
C SER A 218 -10.48 2.33 6.13
N SER A 219 -9.42 2.78 6.82
CA SER A 219 -9.04 4.21 6.85
C SER A 219 -8.97 4.81 5.44
N HIS A 220 -8.34 4.11 4.52
CA HIS A 220 -8.15 4.57 3.15
C HIS A 220 -9.46 4.76 2.37
N THR A 221 -10.43 3.84 2.53
CA THR A 221 -11.73 3.99 1.85
C THR A 221 -12.51 5.17 2.40
N LEU A 222 -12.50 5.35 3.73
CA LEU A 222 -13.16 6.47 4.40
C LEU A 222 -12.51 7.81 4.02
N GLU A 223 -11.19 7.89 4.00
CA GLU A 223 -10.46 9.09 3.59
C GLU A 223 -10.78 9.48 2.13
N GLY A 224 -10.86 8.50 1.23
CA GLY A 224 -11.26 8.75 -0.16
C GLY A 224 -12.69 9.26 -0.29
N GLU A 225 -13.62 8.77 0.53
CA GLU A 225 -15.00 9.26 0.62
C GLU A 225 -15.04 10.71 1.13
N GLU A 226 -14.31 11.02 2.21
CA GLU A 226 -14.19 12.37 2.77
C GLU A 226 -13.65 13.35 1.73
N MET A 227 -12.65 12.97 0.93
CA MET A 227 -12.12 13.80 -0.15
C MET A 227 -13.18 14.13 -1.22
N ILE A 228 -14.11 13.24 -1.51
CA ILE A 228 -15.22 13.51 -2.43
C ILE A 228 -16.26 14.41 -1.78
N GLU A 229 -16.57 14.20 -0.50
CA GLU A 229 -17.52 15.02 0.26
C GLU A 229 -17.06 16.50 0.35
N GLU A 230 -15.76 16.75 0.48
CA GLU A 230 -15.17 18.11 0.50
C GLU A 230 -15.52 18.93 -0.74
N LEU A 231 -15.75 18.30 -1.88
CA LEU A 231 -16.13 18.97 -3.14
C LEU A 231 -17.58 19.47 -3.16
N ASN A 232 -18.41 19.05 -2.20
CA ASN A 232 -19.84 19.43 -2.11
C ASN A 232 -20.58 19.24 -3.46
N LEU A 233 -20.33 18.12 -4.15
CA LEU A 233 -20.82 17.88 -5.52
C LEU A 233 -22.33 17.89 -5.60
N GLU A 234 -23.04 17.29 -4.64
CA GLU A 234 -24.51 17.23 -4.62
C GLU A 234 -25.14 18.62 -4.48
N ALA A 235 -24.54 19.51 -3.67
CA ALA A 235 -25.00 20.89 -3.56
C ALA A 235 -24.87 21.67 -4.87
N ASN A 236 -24.00 21.19 -5.77
CA ASN A 236 -23.80 21.73 -7.11
C ASN A 236 -24.59 20.96 -8.20
N GLY A 237 -25.52 20.07 -7.82
CA GLY A 237 -26.39 19.34 -8.73
C GLY A 237 -25.70 18.16 -9.44
N ILE A 238 -24.57 17.69 -8.93
CA ILE A 238 -23.88 16.49 -9.41
C ILE A 238 -24.29 15.32 -8.52
N GLU A 239 -24.82 14.28 -9.12
CA GLU A 239 -25.16 13.05 -8.40
C GLU A 239 -23.89 12.29 -7.99
N VAL A 240 -23.84 11.79 -6.75
CA VAL A 240 -22.72 10.98 -6.26
C VAL A 240 -23.24 9.60 -5.82
N CYS A 241 -22.55 8.55 -6.25
CA CYS A 241 -22.77 7.20 -5.74
C CYS A 241 -21.42 6.57 -5.38
N THR A 242 -21.32 5.99 -4.20
CA THR A 242 -20.14 5.24 -3.75
C THR A 242 -20.44 3.75 -3.78
N THR A 243 -19.52 2.96 -4.36
CA THR A 243 -19.65 1.50 -4.37
C THR A 243 -19.16 0.88 -3.06
N TYR A 244 -19.66 -0.29 -2.73
CA TYR A 244 -19.07 -1.07 -1.64
C TYR A 244 -17.73 -1.68 -2.06
N PRO A 245 -16.78 -1.91 -1.12
CA PRO A 245 -15.58 -2.73 -1.33
C PRO A 245 -15.92 -4.18 -1.75
N LEU A 246 -14.91 -4.96 -2.11
CA LEU A 246 -15.06 -6.23 -2.81
C LEU A 246 -15.15 -7.47 -1.91
N TRP A 247 -15.06 -7.34 -0.58
CA TRP A 247 -14.96 -8.45 0.38
C TRP A 247 -16.07 -9.51 0.27
N ASN A 248 -17.26 -9.13 -0.16
CA ASN A 248 -18.42 -10.01 -0.32
C ASN A 248 -18.78 -10.27 -1.80
N SER A 249 -17.81 -10.19 -2.70
CA SER A 249 -18.00 -10.49 -4.11
C SER A 249 -17.77 -11.98 -4.37
N ASP A 250 -18.84 -12.70 -4.71
CA ASP A 250 -18.73 -14.12 -5.13
C ASP A 250 -17.86 -14.27 -6.39
N THR A 251 -17.94 -13.31 -7.30
CA THR A 251 -17.15 -13.26 -8.53
C THR A 251 -15.65 -13.15 -8.21
N LEU A 252 -15.28 -12.33 -7.20
CA LEU A 252 -13.87 -12.24 -6.77
C LEU A 252 -13.43 -13.51 -6.06
N VAL A 253 -14.27 -14.15 -5.25
CA VAL A 253 -13.98 -15.46 -4.61
C VAL A 253 -13.72 -16.53 -5.68
N GLU A 254 -14.51 -16.56 -6.75
CA GLU A 254 -14.35 -17.53 -7.84
C GLU A 254 -13.01 -17.38 -8.57
N MET A 255 -12.43 -16.19 -8.62
CA MET A 255 -11.10 -15.95 -9.20
C MET A 255 -10.01 -16.80 -8.53
N PHE A 256 -10.06 -16.94 -7.19
CA PHE A 256 -9.07 -17.74 -6.45
C PHE A 256 -9.20 -19.24 -6.77
N VAL A 257 -10.44 -19.72 -6.92
CA VAL A 257 -10.70 -21.10 -7.31
C VAL A 257 -10.23 -21.36 -8.75
N ASP A 258 -10.56 -20.47 -9.67
CA ASP A 258 -10.16 -20.56 -11.07
C ASP A 258 -8.63 -20.62 -11.21
N GLN A 259 -7.90 -19.74 -10.53
CA GLN A 259 -6.44 -19.74 -10.53
C GLN A 259 -5.87 -21.03 -9.90
N ALA A 260 -6.43 -21.48 -8.76
CA ALA A 260 -5.98 -22.70 -8.12
C ALA A 260 -6.17 -23.92 -9.03
N GLU A 261 -7.34 -24.02 -9.71
CA GLU A 261 -7.62 -25.08 -10.68
C GLU A 261 -6.66 -25.06 -11.89
N GLN A 262 -6.38 -23.87 -12.42
CA GLN A 262 -5.44 -23.71 -13.53
C GLN A 262 -4.02 -24.11 -13.11
N MET A 263 -3.58 -23.74 -11.92
CA MET A 263 -2.20 -23.95 -11.47
C MET A 263 -1.91 -25.36 -10.98
N ARG A 264 -2.89 -26.07 -10.44
CA ARG A 264 -2.69 -27.47 -10.04
C ARG A 264 -2.53 -28.42 -11.24
N HIS A 265 -2.96 -28.01 -12.42
CA HIS A 265 -2.93 -28.85 -13.63
C HIS A 265 -3.59 -30.21 -13.39
N ASN A 266 -2.79 -31.28 -13.47
CA ASN A 266 -3.25 -32.69 -13.30
C ASN A 266 -3.04 -33.22 -11.87
N LEU A 267 -2.57 -32.38 -10.92
CA LEU A 267 -2.43 -32.83 -9.53
C LEU A 267 -3.82 -33.00 -8.89
N PRO A 268 -4.05 -34.06 -8.10
CA PRO A 268 -5.24 -34.15 -7.27
C PRO A 268 -5.36 -32.98 -6.31
N ALA A 269 -6.57 -32.49 -6.07
CA ALA A 269 -6.79 -31.32 -5.19
C ALA A 269 -6.37 -31.58 -3.74
N ASP A 270 -6.39 -32.84 -3.29
CA ASP A 270 -5.93 -33.27 -1.96
C ASP A 270 -4.40 -33.30 -1.81
N GLU A 271 -3.64 -33.17 -2.90
CA GLU A 271 -2.18 -32.99 -2.89
C GLU A 271 -1.74 -31.51 -3.00
N VAL A 272 -2.71 -30.58 -3.02
CA VAL A 272 -2.44 -29.13 -3.17
C VAL A 272 -2.71 -28.41 -1.87
N GLY A 273 -1.73 -27.66 -1.38
CA GLY A 273 -1.84 -26.71 -0.28
C GLY A 273 -2.16 -25.31 -0.79
N ILE A 274 -3.00 -24.58 -0.07
CA ILE A 274 -3.37 -23.19 -0.36
C ILE A 274 -3.01 -22.32 0.84
N LEU A 275 -2.23 -21.26 0.62
CA LEU A 275 -1.91 -20.26 1.62
C LEU A 275 -2.56 -18.93 1.21
N LEU A 276 -3.54 -18.47 1.98
CA LEU A 276 -4.22 -17.19 1.78
C LEU A 276 -3.64 -16.16 2.74
N VAL A 277 -2.85 -15.22 2.22
CA VAL A 277 -2.21 -14.17 3.01
C VAL A 277 -3.01 -12.88 2.89
N ALA A 278 -3.53 -12.38 4.01
CA ALA A 278 -4.15 -11.06 4.11
C ALA A 278 -3.14 -10.03 4.60
N HIS A 279 -3.43 -8.75 4.38
CA HIS A 279 -2.56 -7.67 4.83
C HIS A 279 -2.54 -7.56 6.36
N GLY A 280 -3.71 -7.38 6.96
CA GLY A 280 -3.87 -7.08 8.39
C GLY A 280 -3.83 -5.59 8.70
N GLN A 281 -4.16 -5.26 9.95
CA GLN A 281 -4.03 -3.92 10.52
C GLN A 281 -3.59 -4.02 11.98
N PRO A 282 -3.02 -2.95 12.58
CA PRO A 282 -2.69 -2.91 13.99
C PRO A 282 -3.92 -3.25 14.85
N PRO A 283 -3.81 -4.08 15.91
CA PRO A 283 -4.95 -4.47 16.75
C PRO A 283 -5.71 -3.28 17.37
N GLN A 284 -5.02 -2.17 17.62
CA GLN A 284 -5.61 -0.93 18.14
C GLN A 284 -6.60 -0.31 17.14
N TRP A 285 -6.39 -0.50 15.85
CA TRP A 285 -7.25 0.00 14.78
C TRP A 285 -8.58 -0.76 14.68
N ASP A 286 -8.69 -1.95 15.24
CA ASP A 286 -9.98 -2.66 15.28
C ASP A 286 -11.06 -1.90 16.07
N GLN A 287 -10.67 -0.96 16.93
CA GLN A 287 -11.63 -0.09 17.64
C GLN A 287 -12.07 1.10 16.78
N ILE A 288 -11.24 1.53 15.84
CA ILE A 288 -11.48 2.67 14.94
C ILE A 288 -12.09 2.17 13.62
N TYR A 289 -11.51 1.12 13.07
CA TYR A 289 -11.90 0.50 11.79
C TYR A 289 -12.28 -0.98 11.98
N PRO A 290 -13.38 -1.29 12.69
CA PRO A 290 -13.69 -2.67 13.09
C PRO A 290 -14.03 -3.60 11.93
N LYS A 291 -14.43 -3.04 10.79
CA LYS A 291 -14.85 -3.82 9.63
C LYS A 291 -13.68 -4.42 8.87
N GLN A 292 -12.51 -3.78 8.84
CA GLN A 292 -11.38 -4.23 8.00
C GLN A 292 -10.97 -5.67 8.33
N THR A 293 -10.59 -5.94 9.58
CA THR A 293 -10.18 -7.29 10.01
C THR A 293 -11.28 -8.32 9.84
N GLN A 294 -12.53 -7.94 10.14
CA GLN A 294 -13.68 -8.84 9.99
C GLN A 294 -13.90 -9.20 8.51
N GLN A 295 -13.93 -8.20 7.63
CA GLN A 295 -14.17 -8.41 6.20
C GLN A 295 -13.03 -9.19 5.52
N GLU A 296 -11.76 -8.95 5.89
CA GLU A 296 -10.62 -9.76 5.42
C GLU A 296 -10.75 -11.23 5.87
N THR A 297 -11.22 -11.44 7.10
CA THR A 297 -11.45 -12.79 7.64
C THR A 297 -12.58 -13.49 6.92
N ASP A 298 -13.73 -12.83 6.77
CA ASP A 298 -14.92 -13.37 6.10
C ASP A 298 -14.62 -13.70 4.63
N PHE A 299 -13.88 -12.83 3.94
CA PHE A 299 -13.50 -13.05 2.55
C PHE A 299 -12.62 -14.29 2.39
N ARG A 300 -11.56 -14.43 3.21
CA ARG A 300 -10.69 -15.62 3.15
C ARG A 300 -11.43 -16.90 3.55
N GLN A 301 -12.38 -16.80 4.47
CA GLN A 301 -13.23 -17.92 4.82
C GLN A 301 -14.14 -18.31 3.64
N ALA A 302 -14.70 -17.34 2.92
CA ALA A 302 -15.50 -17.61 1.71
C ALA A 302 -14.66 -18.29 0.61
N ILE A 303 -13.41 -17.85 0.39
CA ILE A 303 -12.48 -18.51 -0.54
C ILE A 303 -12.23 -19.96 -0.09
N ARG A 304 -11.92 -20.18 1.20
CA ARG A 304 -11.68 -21.51 1.77
C ARG A 304 -12.88 -22.43 1.55
N ASP A 305 -14.08 -21.96 1.86
CA ASP A 305 -15.30 -22.74 1.74
C ASP A 305 -15.58 -23.11 0.27
N ARG A 306 -15.32 -22.19 -0.68
CA ARG A 306 -15.47 -22.44 -2.11
C ARG A 306 -14.43 -23.44 -2.62
N LEU A 307 -13.16 -23.36 -2.18
CA LEU A 307 -12.11 -24.32 -2.50
C LEU A 307 -12.46 -25.72 -1.96
N VAL A 308 -12.98 -25.81 -0.74
CA VAL A 308 -13.43 -27.11 -0.17
C VAL A 308 -14.57 -27.71 -0.99
N GLN A 309 -15.54 -26.90 -1.43
CA GLN A 309 -16.61 -27.34 -2.34
C GLN A 309 -16.05 -27.83 -3.69
N SER A 310 -14.91 -27.27 -4.14
CA SER A 310 -14.21 -27.69 -5.36
C SER A 310 -13.28 -28.91 -5.16
N GLY A 311 -13.28 -29.52 -3.96
CA GLY A 311 -12.57 -30.76 -3.67
C GLY A 311 -11.20 -30.63 -2.99
N TYR A 312 -10.79 -29.43 -2.60
CA TYR A 312 -9.59 -29.25 -1.78
C TYR A 312 -9.85 -29.67 -0.33
N LEU A 313 -8.84 -30.23 0.32
CA LEU A 313 -8.97 -30.58 1.73
C LEU A 313 -8.91 -29.32 2.62
N ALA A 314 -9.82 -29.22 3.57
CA ALA A 314 -9.88 -28.09 4.49
C ALA A 314 -8.58 -27.89 5.29
N ASP A 315 -7.87 -28.99 5.64
CA ASP A 315 -6.61 -28.95 6.36
C ASP A 315 -5.42 -28.51 5.49
N ASN A 316 -5.57 -28.59 4.16
CA ASN A 316 -4.60 -28.11 3.20
C ASN A 316 -4.78 -26.61 2.85
N ILE A 317 -5.70 -25.91 3.53
CA ILE A 317 -5.90 -24.48 3.34
C ILE A 317 -5.51 -23.76 4.63
N SER A 318 -4.53 -22.89 4.54
CA SER A 318 -4.02 -22.08 5.65
C SER A 318 -4.30 -20.60 5.41
N LEU A 319 -4.72 -19.90 6.47
CA LEU A 319 -4.96 -18.46 6.48
C LEU A 319 -3.85 -17.81 7.27
N ALA A 320 -3.20 -16.78 6.71
CA ALA A 320 -2.10 -16.06 7.34
C ALA A 320 -2.30 -14.55 7.21
N TRP A 321 -1.57 -13.80 8.02
CA TRP A 321 -1.52 -12.34 8.00
C TRP A 321 -0.09 -11.91 7.68
N MET A 322 0.06 -10.98 6.77
CA MET A 322 1.37 -10.45 6.42
C MET A 322 1.95 -9.62 7.56
N GLU A 323 1.11 -8.81 8.21
CA GLU A 323 1.52 -7.88 9.27
C GLU A 323 0.57 -7.92 10.48
N TYR A 324 1.06 -7.47 11.62
CA TYR A 324 0.37 -7.16 12.87
C TYR A 324 -0.34 -8.33 13.57
N ARG A 325 -0.50 -9.49 12.94
CA ARG A 325 -1.34 -10.59 13.45
C ARG A 325 -0.73 -11.96 13.17
N ASP A 326 -1.15 -12.93 13.99
CA ASP A 326 -0.85 -14.35 13.79
C ASP A 326 -2.04 -15.09 13.17
N PRO A 327 -1.81 -16.20 12.47
CA PRO A 327 -0.50 -16.76 12.10
C PRO A 327 0.17 -15.94 10.98
N THR A 328 1.52 -15.95 10.98
CA THR A 328 2.33 -15.36 9.91
C THR A 328 2.33 -16.21 8.64
N PRO A 329 2.81 -15.70 7.48
CA PRO A 329 2.98 -16.51 6.27
C PRO A 329 3.88 -17.73 6.50
N GLN A 330 4.94 -17.59 7.30
CA GLN A 330 5.84 -18.68 7.67
C GLN A 330 5.12 -19.77 8.47
N ASP A 331 4.30 -19.38 9.47
CA ASP A 331 3.51 -20.32 10.27
C ASP A 331 2.49 -21.07 9.38
N GLY A 332 1.83 -20.32 8.49
CA GLY A 332 0.89 -20.87 7.54
C GLY A 332 1.54 -21.89 6.59
N LEU A 333 2.72 -21.58 6.07
CA LEU A 333 3.50 -22.48 5.22
C LEU A 333 3.96 -23.70 6.00
N GLN A 334 4.51 -23.53 7.22
CA GLN A 334 4.93 -24.67 8.05
C GLN A 334 3.79 -25.62 8.38
N LYS A 335 2.57 -25.10 8.62
CA LYS A 335 1.37 -25.93 8.80
C LYS A 335 1.05 -26.77 7.56
N LEU A 336 1.12 -26.18 6.37
CA LEU A 336 0.89 -26.88 5.10
C LEU A 336 1.94 -27.96 4.84
N LEU A 337 3.20 -27.72 5.18
CA LEU A 337 4.28 -28.69 5.05
C LEU A 337 4.14 -29.93 5.97
N GLN A 338 3.26 -29.86 6.98
CA GLN A 338 2.91 -31.04 7.80
C GLN A 338 1.83 -31.92 7.14
N GLN A 339 1.21 -31.43 6.08
CA GLN A 339 0.26 -32.15 5.28
C GLN A 339 0.97 -32.89 4.12
N ASN A 340 0.27 -33.81 3.50
CA ASN A 340 0.82 -34.57 2.36
C ASN A 340 0.65 -33.81 1.03
N VAL A 341 1.14 -32.56 0.97
CA VAL A 341 1.02 -31.68 -0.20
C VAL A 341 2.29 -31.72 -1.06
N ARG A 342 2.14 -31.65 -2.37
CA ARG A 342 3.22 -31.59 -3.38
C ARG A 342 3.34 -30.24 -4.08
N LEU A 343 2.27 -29.45 -4.01
CA LEU A 343 2.20 -28.11 -4.56
C LEU A 343 1.58 -27.20 -3.50
N ILE A 344 2.19 -26.07 -3.22
CA ILE A 344 1.62 -25.02 -2.37
C ILE A 344 1.44 -23.78 -3.23
N LEU A 345 0.20 -23.29 -3.29
CA LEU A 345 -0.17 -22.05 -3.98
C LEU A 345 -0.36 -20.94 -2.93
N VAL A 346 0.33 -19.82 -3.13
CA VAL A 346 0.26 -18.68 -2.23
C VAL A 346 -0.47 -17.54 -2.93
N PHE A 347 -1.46 -16.97 -2.26
CA PHE A 347 -2.24 -15.83 -2.73
C PHE A 347 -2.11 -14.65 -1.76
N SER A 348 -1.82 -13.48 -2.28
CA SER A 348 -1.96 -12.22 -1.55
C SER A 348 -3.43 -11.79 -1.62
N SER A 349 -4.25 -12.35 -0.69
CA SER A 349 -5.71 -12.35 -0.83
C SER A 349 -6.38 -10.97 -0.69
N SER A 350 -5.72 -10.00 -0.08
CA SER A 350 -6.24 -8.64 0.11
C SER A 350 -5.53 -7.56 -0.73
N ILE A 351 -4.64 -7.97 -1.65
CA ILE A 351 -3.85 -7.04 -2.46
C ILE A 351 -4.40 -7.04 -3.89
N SER A 352 -4.87 -5.87 -4.33
CA SER A 352 -5.57 -5.72 -5.62
C SER A 352 -4.64 -5.73 -6.84
N ALA A 353 -3.42 -5.23 -6.71
CA ALA A 353 -2.41 -5.26 -7.76
C ALA A 353 -1.02 -5.51 -7.18
N GLU A 354 -0.17 -6.14 -7.97
CA GLU A 354 1.17 -6.50 -7.55
C GLU A 354 2.02 -5.27 -7.24
N GLY A 355 2.55 -5.23 -6.02
CA GLY A 355 3.41 -4.20 -5.46
C GLY A 355 4.51 -4.81 -4.60
N ILE A 356 5.17 -4.00 -3.78
CA ILE A 356 6.28 -4.45 -2.92
C ILE A 356 5.83 -5.60 -2.00
N HIS A 357 4.67 -5.49 -1.36
CA HIS A 357 4.15 -6.52 -0.46
C HIS A 357 3.99 -7.89 -1.12
N SER A 358 3.35 -7.96 -2.27
CA SER A 358 3.03 -9.24 -2.93
C SER A 358 4.18 -9.81 -3.76
N ALA A 359 5.01 -8.93 -4.36
CA ALA A 359 6.10 -9.34 -5.24
C ALA A 359 7.43 -9.57 -4.50
N TYR A 360 7.63 -8.93 -3.34
CA TYR A 360 8.90 -8.97 -2.62
C TYR A 360 8.73 -9.46 -1.17
N GLU A 361 7.97 -8.78 -0.32
CA GLU A 361 7.95 -9.09 1.12
C GLU A 361 7.37 -10.48 1.44
N ILE A 362 6.19 -10.82 0.90
CA ILE A 362 5.60 -12.15 1.11
C ILE A 362 6.54 -13.25 0.61
N PRO A 363 7.11 -13.20 -0.60
CA PRO A 363 8.14 -14.14 -1.04
C PRO A 363 9.34 -14.24 -0.10
N GLU A 364 9.89 -13.12 0.39
CA GLU A 364 11.02 -13.14 1.33
C GLU A 364 10.66 -13.84 2.65
N MET A 365 9.48 -13.54 3.23
CA MET A 365 8.98 -14.25 4.43
C MET A 365 8.89 -15.77 4.20
N LEU A 366 8.46 -16.19 3.01
CA LEU A 366 8.32 -17.61 2.68
C LEU A 366 9.67 -18.29 2.41
N ASN A 367 10.66 -17.57 1.88
CA ASN A 367 12.02 -18.06 1.63
C ASN A 367 12.77 -18.42 2.93
N GLU A 368 12.33 -17.91 4.09
CA GLU A 368 12.88 -18.29 5.39
C GLU A 368 12.54 -19.74 5.79
N VAL A 369 11.56 -20.34 5.14
CA VAL A 369 11.08 -21.71 5.41
C VAL A 369 11.67 -22.68 4.40
N SER A 370 12.43 -23.67 4.88
CA SER A 370 12.99 -24.71 4.02
C SER A 370 11.93 -25.66 3.49
N LEU A 371 11.85 -25.81 2.16
CA LEU A 371 10.91 -26.72 1.52
C LEU A 371 11.48 -28.15 1.46
N PRO A 372 10.69 -29.19 1.81
CA PRO A 372 11.08 -30.58 1.62
C PRO A 372 11.26 -30.92 0.13
N GLU A 373 12.09 -31.96 -0.14
CA GLU A 373 12.25 -32.47 -1.49
C GLU A 373 10.90 -32.94 -2.08
N GLY A 374 10.62 -32.49 -3.31
CA GLY A 374 9.40 -32.85 -4.03
C GLY A 374 8.20 -31.92 -3.76
N VAL A 375 8.29 -30.99 -2.82
CA VAL A 375 7.27 -29.94 -2.63
C VAL A 375 7.63 -28.70 -3.44
N ARG A 376 6.67 -28.19 -4.21
CA ARG A 376 6.79 -26.97 -5.00
C ARG A 376 5.94 -25.86 -4.37
N LEU A 377 6.52 -24.66 -4.23
CA LEU A 377 5.81 -23.43 -3.83
C LEU A 377 5.68 -22.50 -5.03
N VAL A 378 4.48 -21.98 -5.26
CA VAL A 378 4.18 -21.01 -6.32
C VAL A 378 3.46 -19.81 -5.70
N ASN A 379 4.10 -18.65 -5.73
CA ASN A 379 3.44 -17.39 -5.39
C ASN A 379 2.62 -16.92 -6.59
N LEU A 380 1.30 -16.77 -6.40
CA LEU A 380 0.37 -16.27 -7.41
C LEU A 380 0.18 -14.75 -7.30
N GLY A 381 0.71 -14.14 -6.22
CA GLY A 381 0.70 -12.69 -6.02
C GLY A 381 -0.69 -12.12 -5.77
N ALA A 382 -0.87 -10.89 -6.26
CA ALA A 382 -2.09 -10.10 -6.14
C ALA A 382 -3.14 -10.47 -7.21
N TRP A 383 -4.34 -9.86 -7.12
CA TRP A 383 -5.45 -10.14 -8.06
C TRP A 383 -5.14 -9.73 -9.49
N ASN A 384 -4.46 -8.58 -9.66
CA ASN A 384 -4.10 -8.02 -10.95
C ASN A 384 -5.30 -7.87 -11.90
N ASP A 385 -5.05 -7.93 -13.21
CA ASP A 385 -6.05 -7.74 -14.26
C ASP A 385 -6.75 -9.05 -14.70
N HIS A 386 -6.97 -9.97 -13.74
CA HIS A 386 -7.74 -11.19 -14.01
C HIS A 386 -9.17 -10.85 -14.47
N PRO A 387 -9.74 -11.55 -15.46
CA PRO A 387 -11.07 -11.21 -15.99
C PRO A 387 -12.18 -11.17 -14.92
N LEU A 388 -12.17 -12.08 -13.95
CA LEU A 388 -13.15 -12.11 -12.87
C LEU A 388 -12.97 -10.94 -11.87
N VAL A 389 -11.76 -10.41 -11.71
CA VAL A 389 -11.53 -9.18 -10.93
C VAL A 389 -12.21 -7.98 -11.62
N LEU A 390 -11.99 -7.84 -12.93
CA LEU A 390 -12.62 -6.77 -13.71
C LEU A 390 -14.15 -6.90 -13.69
N GLN A 391 -14.68 -8.11 -13.76
CA GLN A 391 -16.10 -8.38 -13.65
C GLN A 391 -16.65 -8.00 -12.27
N ALA A 392 -15.98 -8.38 -11.19
CA ALA A 392 -16.39 -8.02 -9.83
C ALA A 392 -16.45 -6.48 -9.63
N ILE A 393 -15.49 -5.75 -10.19
CA ILE A 393 -15.49 -4.28 -10.15
C ILE A 393 -16.66 -3.72 -11.00
N ALA A 394 -16.90 -4.28 -12.20
CA ALA A 394 -18.01 -3.86 -13.05
C ALA A 394 -19.36 -4.04 -12.35
N GLU A 395 -19.59 -5.17 -11.68
CA GLU A 395 -20.81 -5.45 -10.91
C GLU A 395 -21.07 -4.37 -9.82
N ARG A 396 -19.99 -3.88 -9.17
CA ARG A 396 -20.09 -2.77 -8.22
C ARG A 396 -20.51 -1.46 -8.89
N ILE A 397 -19.90 -1.13 -10.03
CA ILE A 397 -20.27 0.07 -10.80
C ILE A 397 -21.72 -0.02 -11.27
N GLU A 398 -22.14 -1.16 -11.82
CA GLU A 398 -23.51 -1.40 -12.29
C GLU A 398 -24.55 -1.19 -11.17
N SER A 399 -24.22 -1.61 -9.94
CA SER A 399 -25.10 -1.39 -8.79
C SER A 399 -25.39 0.09 -8.51
N CYS A 400 -24.46 1.00 -8.86
CA CYS A 400 -24.65 2.45 -8.77
C CYS A 400 -25.39 3.04 -9.98
N LEU A 401 -25.32 2.37 -11.15
CA LEU A 401 -25.99 2.84 -12.35
C LEU A 401 -27.48 2.46 -12.32
N ASP A 402 -27.82 1.29 -11.77
CA ASP A 402 -29.20 0.75 -11.79
C ASP A 402 -30.10 1.30 -10.70
N LYS A 403 -29.56 1.88 -9.61
CA LYS A 403 -30.35 2.45 -8.51
C LYS A 403 -31.35 3.53 -8.94
N HIS A 404 -31.27 4.06 -10.16
CA HIS A 404 -32.14 5.11 -10.69
C HIS A 404 -33.19 4.61 -11.70
N ASN A 405 -33.24 3.31 -11.99
CA ASN A 405 -34.26 2.73 -12.85
C ASN A 405 -35.43 2.09 -12.08
N GLN A 406 -35.44 2.24 -10.75
CA GLN A 406 -36.55 1.84 -9.85
C GLN A 406 -37.17 3.08 -9.20
#